data_41c0aa00616d210a9d5b7b59b1563f54
#
_entry.id   41c0aa00616d210a9d5b7b59b1563f54
#
_cell.length_a   1.000
_cell.length_b   1.000
_cell.length_c   1.000
_cell.angle_alpha   90.00
_cell.angle_beta   90.00
_cell.angle_gamma   90.00
#
_symmetry.space_group_name_H-M   'P 1'
#
loop_
_entity.id
_entity.type
_entity.pdbx_description
1 polymer ?
#
loop_
_entity_poly.entity_id
_entity_poly.type
_entity_poly.pdbx_seq_one_letter_code
_entity_poly.pdbx_strand_id
1 'polypeptide(L)'
;MRIFVLGWILATLAVVLPAASQTANNRGEMSPSGIQRVVKEVHHELALLPYYSVFDFLAYKVSPDGTVTLMGAVARPTLKSDAENAIKHVEGVERVDNQIKVLPLSPNDWQIRHAAFRAIYGDPQLSKYAWQSVQSIHIIVENGNITLEGSVDNQADKNIAEIRAKSVPGAFAVTDNLTVTGS
;
A
#
# COMPACT_ATOMS: atom_id res chain seq x y z
N MET A 1 53.71 -66.53 -16.12
CA MET A 1 53.40 -65.10 -16.31
C MET A 1 52.59 -64.63 -15.11
N ARG A 2 53.26 -63.93 -14.21
CA ARG A 2 52.74 -63.60 -12.88
C ARG A 2 52.16 -62.17 -12.97
N ILE A 3 50.88 -61.97 -12.67
CA ILE A 3 50.22 -60.67 -12.55
C ILE A 3 50.02 -60.42 -11.06
N PHE A 4 50.76 -59.38 -10.56
CA PHE A 4 50.59 -58.83 -9.22
C PHE A 4 49.44 -57.83 -9.25
N VAL A 5 48.42 -58.08 -8.44
CA VAL A 5 47.38 -57.09 -8.16
C VAL A 5 47.69 -56.40 -6.84
N LEU A 6 48.08 -55.12 -6.89
CA LEU A 6 48.32 -54.30 -5.71
C LEU A 6 47.00 -53.61 -5.36
N GLY A 7 46.44 -54.02 -4.22
CA GLY A 7 45.23 -53.34 -3.69
C GLY A 7 45.64 -52.05 -2.96
N TRP A 8 45.06 -50.93 -3.41
CA TRP A 8 45.12 -49.66 -2.72
C TRP A 8 43.86 -49.53 -1.86
N ILE A 9 44.03 -49.50 -0.56
CA ILE A 9 42.99 -49.15 0.42
C ILE A 9 42.97 -47.63 0.52
N LEU A 10 41.99 -46.99 -0.05
CA LEU A 10 41.71 -45.58 0.12
C LEU A 10 40.91 -45.39 1.42
N ALA A 11 41.55 -44.94 2.47
CA ALA A 11 40.87 -44.49 3.69
C ALA A 11 40.21 -43.12 3.41
N THR A 12 38.90 -43.12 3.25
CA THR A 12 38.13 -41.88 3.19
C THR A 12 37.98 -41.29 4.59
N LEU A 13 38.76 -40.27 4.89
CA LEU A 13 38.56 -39.44 6.08
C LEU A 13 37.31 -38.59 5.90
N ALA A 14 36.22 -38.98 6.54
CA ALA A 14 34.99 -38.18 6.59
C ALA A 14 35.24 -37.00 7.52
N VAL A 15 35.49 -35.81 6.95
CA VAL A 15 35.49 -34.56 7.67
C VAL A 15 34.03 -34.20 7.96
N VAL A 16 33.56 -34.47 9.17
CA VAL A 16 32.30 -33.99 9.70
C VAL A 16 32.50 -32.48 9.98
N LEU A 17 32.10 -31.63 9.06
CA LEU A 17 31.95 -30.20 9.31
C LEU A 17 30.76 -30.05 10.28
N PRO A 18 30.95 -29.36 11.43
CA PRO A 18 29.80 -28.99 12.24
C PRO A 18 28.93 -28.06 11.41
N ALA A 19 27.68 -28.44 11.19
CA ALA A 19 26.66 -27.51 10.70
C ALA A 19 26.54 -26.39 11.74
N ALA A 20 27.24 -25.28 11.50
CA ALA A 20 27.01 -24.06 12.23
C ALA A 20 25.59 -23.66 11.92
N SER A 21 24.68 -23.97 12.83
CA SER A 21 23.35 -23.35 12.88
C SER A 21 23.58 -21.87 12.96
N GLN A 22 23.47 -21.18 11.82
CA GLN A 22 23.37 -19.74 11.79
C GLN A 22 22.01 -19.40 12.40
N THR A 23 21.94 -19.39 13.72
CA THR A 23 20.97 -18.59 14.43
C THR A 23 21.32 -17.15 14.08
N ALA A 24 20.76 -16.67 12.94
CA ALA A 24 20.72 -15.27 12.62
C ALA A 24 20.19 -14.57 13.88
N ASN A 25 21.02 -13.69 14.42
CA ASN A 25 20.76 -12.94 15.63
C ASN A 25 19.69 -11.89 15.30
N ASN A 26 18.43 -12.30 15.14
CA ASN A 26 17.26 -11.46 14.87
C ASN A 26 16.81 -10.73 16.14
N ARG A 27 17.77 -10.19 16.90
CA ARG A 27 17.48 -9.32 18.04
C ARG A 27 17.09 -7.94 17.50
N GLY A 28 15.83 -7.78 17.15
CA GLY A 28 15.25 -6.50 16.72
C GLY A 28 14.27 -6.57 15.57
N GLU A 29 14.11 -7.70 14.89
CA GLU A 29 13.14 -7.84 13.81
C GLU A 29 11.83 -8.47 14.31
N MET A 30 10.72 -7.88 13.89
CA MET A 30 9.39 -8.43 14.19
C MET A 30 9.18 -9.77 13.49
N SER A 31 8.53 -10.71 14.19
CA SER A 31 8.07 -11.96 13.58
C SER A 31 7.01 -11.65 12.48
N PRO A 32 6.79 -12.58 11.52
CA PRO A 32 5.75 -12.40 10.51
C PRO A 32 4.36 -12.13 11.10
N SER A 33 4.02 -12.76 12.22
CA SER A 33 2.76 -12.52 12.95
C SER A 33 2.73 -11.14 13.61
N GLY A 34 3.86 -10.65 14.10
CA GLY A 34 4.01 -9.30 14.62
C GLY A 34 3.77 -8.24 13.54
N ILE A 35 4.37 -8.44 12.36
CA ILE A 35 4.16 -7.55 11.20
C ILE A 35 2.68 -7.52 10.82
N GLN A 36 2.00 -8.68 10.73
CA GLN A 36 0.57 -8.73 10.39
C GLN A 36 -0.30 -8.00 11.41
N ARG A 37 0.02 -8.09 12.71
CA ARG A 37 -0.66 -7.33 13.76
C ARG A 37 -0.49 -5.84 13.54
N VAL A 38 0.74 -5.36 13.36
CA VAL A 38 1.02 -3.93 13.12
C VAL A 38 0.33 -3.45 11.84
N VAL A 39 0.35 -4.23 10.74
CA VAL A 39 -0.38 -3.91 9.50
C VAL A 39 -1.87 -3.69 9.78
N LYS A 40 -2.50 -4.58 10.56
CA LYS A 40 -3.94 -4.46 10.89
C LYS A 40 -4.23 -3.23 11.74
N GLU A 41 -3.42 -2.97 12.77
CA GLU A 41 -3.59 -1.81 13.65
C GLU A 41 -3.35 -0.50 12.90
N VAL A 42 -2.28 -0.40 12.11
CA VAL A 42 -2.01 0.78 11.26
C VAL A 42 -3.17 1.04 10.30
N HIS A 43 -3.71 -0.01 9.66
CA HIS A 43 -4.88 0.13 8.79
C HIS A 43 -6.08 0.70 9.56
N HIS A 44 -6.35 0.17 10.74
CA HIS A 44 -7.44 0.61 11.59
C HIS A 44 -7.32 2.08 11.98
N GLU A 45 -6.16 2.48 12.47
CA GLU A 45 -5.90 3.88 12.88
C GLU A 45 -6.02 4.87 11.70
N LEU A 46 -5.49 4.51 10.53
CA LEU A 46 -5.60 5.35 9.34
C LEU A 46 -7.04 5.46 8.82
N ALA A 47 -7.84 4.39 8.93
CA ALA A 47 -9.24 4.39 8.51
C ALA A 47 -10.14 5.24 9.43
N LEU A 48 -9.74 5.45 10.69
CA LEU A 48 -10.47 6.25 11.67
C LEU A 48 -10.08 7.73 11.68
N LEU A 49 -9.13 8.14 10.83
CA LEU A 49 -8.68 9.54 10.82
C LEU A 49 -9.83 10.49 10.52
N PRO A 50 -10.01 11.53 11.34
CA PRO A 50 -11.01 12.55 11.07
C PRO A 50 -10.68 13.28 9.76
N TYR A 51 -11.72 13.57 8.97
CA TYR A 51 -11.62 14.24 7.68
C TYR A 51 -10.93 13.45 6.56
N TYR A 52 -10.59 12.18 6.76
CA TYR A 52 -10.18 11.29 5.68
C TYR A 52 -11.34 11.12 4.70
N SER A 53 -11.09 11.37 3.42
CA SER A 53 -12.14 11.48 2.42
C SER A 53 -11.76 10.75 1.11
N VAL A 54 -12.71 10.67 0.21
CA VAL A 54 -12.50 10.17 -1.16
C VAL A 54 -11.44 10.95 -1.95
N PHE A 55 -11.10 12.16 -1.52
CA PHE A 55 -10.08 13.02 -2.16
C PHE A 55 -8.69 12.86 -1.54
N ASP A 56 -8.54 11.93 -0.63
CA ASP A 56 -7.30 11.57 0.03
C ASP A 56 -7.00 10.11 -0.24
N PHE A 57 -5.73 9.74 -0.34
CA PHE A 57 -5.30 8.36 -0.43
C PHE A 57 -4.11 8.13 0.49
N LEU A 58 -4.24 7.17 1.38
CA LEU A 58 -3.20 6.78 2.31
C LEU A 58 -2.81 5.32 2.06
N ALA A 59 -1.53 5.11 1.84
CA ALA A 59 -0.92 3.80 1.74
C ALA A 59 0.22 3.70 2.74
N TYR A 60 0.58 2.49 3.12
CA TYR A 60 1.67 2.27 4.07
C TYR A 60 2.40 0.95 3.81
N LYS A 61 3.61 0.90 4.31
CA LYS A 61 4.45 -0.30 4.32
C LYS A 61 5.03 -0.48 5.72
N VAL A 62 4.93 -1.69 6.26
CA VAL A 62 5.54 -2.06 7.54
C VAL A 62 6.79 -2.90 7.24
N SER A 63 7.92 -2.47 7.79
CA SER A 63 9.19 -3.18 7.68
C SER A 63 9.45 -4.03 8.94
N PRO A 64 10.25 -5.10 8.84
CA PRO A 64 10.54 -5.99 9.99
C PRO A 64 11.21 -5.30 11.17
N ASP A 65 11.90 -4.19 10.93
CA ASP A 65 12.55 -3.35 11.96
C ASP A 65 11.60 -2.40 12.70
N GLY A 66 10.28 -2.54 12.49
CA GLY A 66 9.29 -1.65 13.10
C GLY A 66 9.13 -0.29 12.42
N THR A 67 9.79 -0.07 11.28
CA THR A 67 9.59 1.15 10.51
C THR A 67 8.30 1.07 9.71
N VAL A 68 7.42 2.07 9.87
CA VAL A 68 6.23 2.27 9.04
C VAL A 68 6.46 3.44 8.10
N THR A 69 6.47 3.17 6.80
CA THR A 69 6.53 4.20 5.77
C THR A 69 5.11 4.54 5.33
N LEU A 70 4.68 5.79 5.56
CA LEU A 70 3.41 6.33 5.07
C LEU A 70 3.61 6.95 3.70
N MET A 71 2.70 6.68 2.79
CA MET A 71 2.72 7.14 1.41
C MET A 71 1.33 7.60 0.98
N GLY A 72 1.24 8.18 -0.21
CA GLY A 72 -0.01 8.63 -0.80
C GLY A 72 -0.11 10.14 -0.89
N ALA A 73 -1.34 10.65 -1.02
CA ALA A 73 -1.59 12.07 -1.21
C ALA A 73 -2.84 12.51 -0.44
N VAL A 74 -2.78 13.68 0.17
CA VAL A 74 -3.87 14.25 0.97
C VAL A 74 -4.16 15.68 0.56
N ALA A 75 -5.43 16.05 0.60
CA ALA A 75 -5.86 17.42 0.28
C ALA A 75 -5.60 18.40 1.44
N ARG A 76 -5.50 17.90 2.68
CA ARG A 76 -5.32 18.73 3.88
C ARG A 76 -3.97 18.47 4.53
N PRO A 77 -3.16 19.50 4.82
CA PRO A 77 -1.87 19.34 5.51
C PRO A 77 -1.99 18.67 6.88
N THR A 78 -3.09 18.95 7.61
CA THR A 78 -3.35 18.38 8.93
C THR A 78 -3.44 16.85 8.86
N LEU A 79 -4.04 16.29 7.82
CA LEU A 79 -4.21 14.84 7.67
C LEU A 79 -2.85 14.11 7.56
N LYS A 80 -1.83 14.75 6.98
CA LYS A 80 -0.46 14.21 6.98
C LYS A 80 0.10 14.05 8.38
N SER A 81 -0.04 15.09 9.21
CA SER A 81 0.44 15.06 10.61
C SER A 81 -0.42 14.14 11.48
N ASP A 82 -1.74 14.11 11.26
CA ASP A 82 -2.66 13.26 12.01
C ASP A 82 -2.39 11.79 11.74
N ALA A 83 -2.13 11.41 10.48
CA ALA A 83 -1.73 10.06 10.10
C ALA A 83 -0.45 9.61 10.83
N GLU A 84 0.58 10.47 10.86
CA GLU A 84 1.82 10.18 11.57
C GLU A 84 1.58 10.03 13.07
N ASN A 85 0.81 10.93 13.67
CA ASN A 85 0.53 10.91 15.10
C ASN A 85 -0.30 9.69 15.52
N ALA A 86 -1.28 9.28 14.71
CA ALA A 86 -2.10 8.12 14.99
C ALA A 86 -1.26 6.84 15.10
N ILE A 87 -0.33 6.63 14.16
CA ILE A 87 0.42 5.37 14.11
C ILE A 87 1.67 5.34 15.00
N LYS A 88 2.19 6.48 15.48
CA LYS A 88 3.31 6.52 16.44
C LYS A 88 3.06 5.75 17.74
N HIS A 89 1.80 5.57 18.11
CA HIS A 89 1.38 4.92 19.35
C HIS A 89 1.01 3.44 19.16
N VAL A 90 1.05 2.94 17.92
CA VAL A 90 0.77 1.53 17.63
C VAL A 90 1.92 0.67 18.16
N GLU A 91 1.57 -0.35 18.96
CA GLU A 91 2.57 -1.26 19.54
C GLU A 91 3.34 -2.01 18.45
N GLY A 92 4.66 -1.91 18.46
CA GLY A 92 5.57 -2.50 17.48
C GLY A 92 5.99 -1.51 16.39
N VAL A 93 5.50 -0.28 16.39
CA VAL A 93 6.02 0.80 15.55
C VAL A 93 7.18 1.49 16.26
N GLU A 94 8.39 1.33 15.70
CA GLU A 94 9.62 1.95 16.23
C GLU A 94 9.89 3.31 15.59
N ARG A 95 9.52 3.47 14.32
CA ARG A 95 9.73 4.68 13.56
C ARG A 95 8.68 4.87 12.48
N VAL A 96 8.30 6.13 12.25
CA VAL A 96 7.41 6.53 11.15
C VAL A 96 8.21 7.36 10.14
N ASP A 97 8.23 6.92 8.89
CA ASP A 97 8.72 7.67 7.74
C ASP A 97 7.52 8.21 6.95
N ASN A 98 7.24 9.51 7.12
CA ASN A 98 6.05 10.14 6.56
C ASN A 98 6.32 10.79 5.21
N GLN A 99 6.13 10.04 4.14
CA GLN A 99 6.27 10.46 2.75
C GLN A 99 4.94 10.92 2.10
N ILE A 100 3.87 11.13 2.90
CA ILE A 100 2.59 11.60 2.39
C ILE A 100 2.77 12.95 1.70
N LYS A 101 2.30 13.05 0.47
CA LYS A 101 2.27 14.29 -0.31
C LYS A 101 1.06 15.13 0.08
N VAL A 102 1.27 16.41 0.34
CA VAL A 102 0.17 17.36 0.49
C VAL A 102 -0.10 17.99 -0.88
N LEU A 103 -1.35 17.86 -1.33
CA LEU A 103 -1.77 18.40 -2.63
C LEU A 103 -1.85 19.94 -2.57
N PRO A 104 -1.47 20.65 -3.64
CA PRO A 104 -1.58 22.09 -3.69
C PRO A 104 -3.04 22.55 -3.61
N LEU A 105 -3.26 23.73 -3.01
CA LEU A 105 -4.55 24.38 -3.02
C LEU A 105 -4.78 24.98 -4.41
N SER A 106 -5.71 24.40 -5.17
CA SER A 106 -6.06 24.81 -6.52
C SER A 106 -7.59 24.84 -6.67
N PRO A 107 -8.20 26.00 -6.94
CA PRO A 107 -9.63 26.09 -7.22
C PRO A 107 -10.05 25.23 -8.43
N ASN A 108 -9.21 25.13 -9.45
CA ASN A 108 -9.47 24.29 -10.61
C ASN A 108 -9.46 22.80 -10.23
N ASP A 109 -8.44 22.34 -9.50
CA ASP A 109 -8.39 20.93 -9.05
C ASP A 109 -9.56 20.59 -8.13
N TRP A 110 -10.01 21.55 -7.31
CA TRP A 110 -11.19 21.37 -6.48
C TRP A 110 -12.46 21.13 -7.34
N GLN A 111 -12.65 21.90 -8.41
CA GLN A 111 -13.77 21.71 -9.34
C GLN A 111 -13.69 20.35 -10.04
N ILE A 112 -12.50 19.96 -10.50
CA ILE A 112 -12.27 18.66 -11.14
C ILE A 112 -12.54 17.51 -10.16
N ARG A 113 -12.07 17.58 -8.88
CA ARG A 113 -12.37 16.58 -7.85
C ARG A 113 -13.87 16.35 -7.70
N HIS A 114 -14.65 17.44 -7.56
CA HIS A 114 -16.08 17.33 -7.38
C HIS A 114 -16.81 16.88 -8.66
N ALA A 115 -16.32 17.23 -9.84
CA ALA A 115 -16.86 16.75 -11.10
C ALA A 115 -16.59 15.24 -11.26
N ALA A 116 -15.37 14.80 -10.97
CA ALA A 116 -14.97 13.38 -10.98
C ALA A 116 -15.79 12.56 -9.98
N PHE A 117 -15.97 13.06 -8.76
CA PHE A 117 -16.82 12.41 -7.76
C PHE A 117 -18.23 12.19 -8.28
N ARG A 118 -18.87 13.22 -8.85
CA ARG A 118 -20.21 13.08 -9.40
C ARG A 118 -20.26 12.12 -10.60
N ALA A 119 -19.25 12.14 -11.47
CA ALA A 119 -19.19 11.28 -12.64
C ALA A 119 -19.02 9.81 -12.26
N ILE A 120 -18.17 9.50 -11.29
CA ILE A 120 -17.85 8.14 -10.87
C ILE A 120 -18.96 7.59 -9.96
N TYR A 121 -19.24 8.25 -8.84
CA TYR A 121 -20.19 7.76 -7.85
C TYR A 121 -21.67 7.99 -8.22
N GLY A 122 -21.94 8.83 -9.21
CA GLY A 122 -23.26 8.97 -9.84
C GLY A 122 -23.56 7.89 -10.87
N ASP A 123 -22.56 7.07 -11.27
CA ASP A 123 -22.81 5.91 -12.14
C ASP A 123 -23.53 4.81 -11.36
N PRO A 124 -24.65 4.26 -11.90
CA PRO A 124 -25.42 3.23 -11.20
C PRO A 124 -24.60 1.99 -10.82
N GLN A 125 -23.62 1.61 -11.65
CA GLN A 125 -22.78 0.42 -11.40
C GLN A 125 -21.73 0.69 -10.32
N LEU A 126 -21.21 1.92 -10.22
CA LEU A 126 -20.19 2.31 -9.25
C LEU A 126 -20.77 2.85 -7.94
N SER A 127 -22.06 3.17 -7.89
CA SER A 127 -22.72 3.74 -6.70
C SER A 127 -22.60 2.86 -5.45
N LYS A 128 -22.43 1.54 -5.60
CA LYS A 128 -22.19 0.61 -4.50
C LYS A 128 -20.93 0.95 -3.67
N TYR A 129 -19.92 1.55 -4.29
CA TYR A 129 -18.68 1.97 -3.61
C TYR A 129 -18.85 3.27 -2.80
N ALA A 130 -19.93 4.02 -3.01
CA ALA A 130 -20.24 5.24 -2.25
C ALA A 130 -20.75 4.97 -0.83
N TRP A 131 -21.37 3.79 -0.61
CA TRP A 131 -22.07 3.45 0.64
C TRP A 131 -21.15 2.80 1.69
N GLN A 132 -19.87 2.63 1.39
CA GLN A 132 -18.89 2.09 2.33
C GLN A 132 -18.47 3.17 3.34
N SER A 133 -18.12 2.76 4.57
CA SER A 133 -17.63 3.68 5.62
C SER A 133 -16.37 4.45 5.17
N VAL A 134 -15.50 3.78 4.42
CA VAL A 134 -14.39 4.36 3.68
C VAL A 134 -14.62 3.98 2.21
N GLN A 135 -14.73 4.98 1.36
CA GLN A 135 -14.92 4.75 -0.07
C GLN A 135 -13.68 4.03 -0.64
N SER A 136 -13.91 2.99 -1.46
CA SER A 136 -12.81 2.20 -2.01
C SER A 136 -12.18 2.78 -3.27
N ILE A 137 -12.81 3.77 -3.92
CA ILE A 137 -12.25 4.49 -5.06
C ILE A 137 -11.86 5.90 -4.59
N HIS A 138 -10.58 6.19 -4.54
CA HIS A 138 -10.06 7.52 -4.19
C HIS A 138 -9.74 8.33 -5.45
N ILE A 139 -10.02 9.64 -5.41
CA ILE A 139 -9.90 10.55 -6.54
C ILE A 139 -8.86 11.62 -6.20
N ILE A 140 -7.65 11.42 -6.62
CA ILE A 140 -6.55 12.36 -6.40
C ILE A 140 -6.44 13.28 -7.62
N VAL A 141 -6.47 14.59 -7.40
CA VAL A 141 -6.33 15.55 -8.48
C VAL A 141 -5.22 16.52 -8.16
N GLU A 142 -4.29 16.65 -9.09
CA GLU A 142 -3.18 17.56 -9.00
C GLU A 142 -2.88 18.18 -10.37
N ASN A 143 -2.86 19.51 -10.44
CA ASN A 143 -2.59 20.26 -11.66
C ASN A 143 -3.46 19.80 -12.86
N GLY A 144 -4.74 19.50 -12.60
CA GLY A 144 -5.69 19.04 -13.59
C GLY A 144 -5.58 17.57 -13.98
N ASN A 145 -4.65 16.82 -13.39
CA ASN A 145 -4.52 15.38 -13.64
C ASN A 145 -5.28 14.59 -12.58
N ILE A 146 -6.08 13.62 -12.99
CA ILE A 146 -6.82 12.72 -12.11
C ILE A 146 -6.03 11.43 -11.96
N THR A 147 -5.82 10.99 -10.72
CA THR A 147 -5.34 9.65 -10.40
C THR A 147 -6.42 8.94 -9.59
N LEU A 148 -6.86 7.77 -10.07
CA LEU A 148 -7.76 6.89 -9.34
C LEU A 148 -6.91 5.88 -8.55
N GLU A 149 -7.14 5.81 -7.24
CA GLU A 149 -6.44 4.91 -6.33
C GLU A 149 -7.45 4.03 -5.58
N GLY A 150 -6.99 2.89 -5.08
CA GLY A 150 -7.81 2.00 -4.25
C GLY A 150 -8.20 0.70 -4.93
N SER A 151 -9.44 0.23 -4.72
CA SER A 151 -9.85 -1.09 -5.19
C SER A 151 -11.30 -1.15 -5.65
N VAL A 152 -11.56 -2.07 -6.59
CA VAL A 152 -12.89 -2.39 -7.12
C VAL A 152 -13.05 -3.91 -7.21
N ASP A 153 -14.30 -4.38 -7.28
CA ASP A 153 -14.62 -5.80 -7.25
C ASP A 153 -14.21 -6.53 -8.54
N ASN A 154 -14.27 -5.85 -9.70
CA ASN A 154 -14.05 -6.48 -11.00
C ASN A 154 -13.49 -5.50 -12.05
N GLN A 155 -13.02 -6.06 -13.15
CA GLN A 155 -12.41 -5.30 -14.25
C GLN A 155 -13.41 -4.37 -14.97
N ALA A 156 -14.70 -4.74 -15.00
CA ALA A 156 -15.73 -3.89 -15.64
C ALA A 156 -15.91 -2.59 -14.85
N ASP A 157 -15.96 -2.67 -13.52
CA ASP A 157 -16.07 -1.50 -12.64
C ASP A 157 -14.82 -0.60 -12.77
N LYS A 158 -13.62 -1.19 -12.85
CA LYS A 158 -12.38 -0.46 -13.11
C LYS A 158 -12.46 0.32 -14.42
N ASN A 159 -12.85 -0.34 -15.50
CA ASN A 159 -12.97 0.28 -16.82
C ASN A 159 -14.01 1.42 -16.83
N ILE A 160 -15.15 1.24 -16.13
CA ILE A 160 -16.18 2.27 -16.03
C ILE A 160 -15.67 3.47 -15.24
N ALA A 161 -14.96 3.25 -14.11
CA ALA A 161 -14.38 4.33 -13.32
C ALA A 161 -13.42 5.18 -14.16
N GLU A 162 -12.55 4.55 -14.93
CA GLU A 162 -11.63 5.22 -15.85
C GLU A 162 -12.37 6.03 -16.93
N ILE A 163 -13.40 5.44 -17.57
CA ILE A 163 -14.21 6.13 -18.60
C ILE A 163 -14.89 7.34 -17.98
N ARG A 164 -15.48 7.22 -16.78
CA ARG A 164 -16.14 8.34 -16.08
C ARG A 164 -15.15 9.42 -15.70
N ALA A 165 -13.97 9.06 -15.22
CA ALA A 165 -12.93 10.04 -14.92
C ALA A 165 -12.45 10.78 -16.19
N LYS A 166 -12.27 10.09 -17.31
CA LYS A 166 -11.89 10.69 -18.61
C LYS A 166 -12.95 11.62 -19.18
N SER A 167 -14.21 11.48 -18.79
CA SER A 167 -15.30 12.34 -19.22
C SER A 167 -15.37 13.68 -18.47
N VAL A 168 -14.53 13.88 -17.45
CA VAL A 168 -14.57 15.09 -16.60
C VAL A 168 -14.01 16.29 -17.33
N PRO A 169 -14.80 17.38 -17.51
CA PRO A 169 -14.31 18.59 -18.12
C PRO A 169 -13.17 19.23 -17.33
N GLY A 170 -12.12 19.66 -18.02
CA GLY A 170 -10.96 20.31 -17.41
C GLY A 170 -9.89 19.33 -16.90
N ALA A 171 -10.13 18.03 -16.94
CA ALA A 171 -9.09 17.04 -16.68
C ALA A 171 -8.14 16.93 -17.88
N PHE A 172 -6.82 16.98 -17.63
CA PHE A 172 -5.81 16.85 -18.68
C PHE A 172 -5.45 15.40 -18.96
N ALA A 173 -5.32 14.61 -17.90
CA ALA A 173 -4.99 13.18 -17.98
C ALA A 173 -5.65 12.41 -16.85
N VAL A 174 -5.85 11.11 -17.08
CA VAL A 174 -6.36 10.16 -16.08
C VAL A 174 -5.37 9.00 -15.97
N THR A 175 -4.92 8.73 -14.76
CA THR A 175 -4.14 7.55 -14.38
C THR A 175 -5.02 6.63 -13.54
N ASP A 176 -5.14 5.37 -13.93
CA ASP A 176 -5.96 4.38 -13.23
C ASP A 176 -5.06 3.35 -12.52
N ASN A 177 -4.90 3.53 -11.21
CA ASN A 177 -4.18 2.63 -10.30
C ASN A 177 -5.13 1.74 -9.49
N LEU A 178 -6.41 1.66 -9.85
CA LEU A 178 -7.35 0.79 -9.14
C LEU A 178 -6.93 -0.68 -9.24
N THR A 179 -6.96 -1.39 -8.13
CA THR A 179 -6.73 -2.83 -8.07
C THR A 179 -8.05 -3.59 -8.11
N VAL A 180 -8.08 -4.74 -8.78
CA VAL A 180 -9.25 -5.62 -8.82
C VAL A 180 -9.11 -6.66 -7.72
N THR A 181 -10.06 -6.71 -6.77
CA THR A 181 -10.03 -7.60 -5.60
C THR A 181 -10.88 -8.86 -5.76
N GLY A 182 -11.87 -8.85 -6.66
CA GLY A 182 -12.71 -10.01 -6.97
C GLY A 182 -12.06 -10.85 -8.07
N SER A 183 -11.63 -12.05 -7.72
CA SER A 183 -11.25 -13.13 -8.65
C SER A 183 -12.32 -14.18 -8.65
#